data_20ed808bfebac96b9189d9497503a4a6
#
_entry.id   20ed808bfebac96b9189d9497503a4a6
#
_cell.length_a   1.000
_cell.length_b   1.000
_cell.length_c   1.000
_cell.angle_alpha   90.00
_cell.angle_beta   90.00
_cell.angle_gamma   90.00
#
_symmetry.space_group_name_H-M   'P 1'
#
loop_
_entity.id
_entity.type
_entity.pdbx_description
1 polymer ?
#
loop_
_entity_poly.entity_id
_entity_poly.type
_entity_poly.pdbx_seq_one_letter_code
_entity_poly.pdbx_strand_id
1 'polypeptide(L)'
;MFSRIPVTQVFRRYTDGKKGWKRSLLFVQFTGVSFVLGLLLVTLLQYGHLMNRDMGIDVTGLTEAESWLPKERVEHIKDELRRQPMVEGVTVATHSVLGQYWTRGLMSNDGKRLVTLNFNYCHYNYPEVMGIKIIEGTPMKKGGDLLVNEELVRLMRWTDGAVGKRVNNVAGTVVGVFRDIRNESFYAAQSPIILIGTEEQANHTFDVRLKEPFDENLKRLNEYMEKTFPDVSLHFMSVDHMVKDLYKDVYRFRLSLI
;
A
#
# COMPACT_ATOMS: atom_id res chain seq x y z
N MET A 1 -59.65 3.11 -59.99
CA MET A 1 -59.07 4.44 -60.13
C MET A 1 -57.95 4.56 -59.06
N PHE A 2 -56.73 4.20 -59.39
CA PHE A 2 -55.61 4.27 -58.45
C PHE A 2 -54.95 5.63 -58.58
N SER A 3 -55.11 6.44 -57.53
CA SER A 3 -54.44 7.75 -57.47
C SER A 3 -52.91 7.53 -57.39
N ARG A 4 -52.18 8.00 -58.43
CA ARG A 4 -50.72 8.06 -58.48
C ARG A 4 -50.24 9.15 -57.52
N ILE A 5 -49.97 8.85 -56.27
CA ILE A 5 -49.23 9.75 -55.40
C ILE A 5 -47.76 9.62 -55.75
N PRO A 6 -47.11 10.69 -56.23
CA PRO A 6 -45.65 10.60 -56.57
C PRO A 6 -44.83 10.29 -55.33
N VAL A 7 -43.93 9.35 -55.48
CA VAL A 7 -43.05 8.84 -54.39
C VAL A 7 -42.33 9.99 -53.66
N THR A 8 -42.04 11.07 -54.37
CA THR A 8 -41.46 12.30 -53.81
C THR A 8 -42.32 13.03 -52.78
N GLN A 9 -43.67 12.89 -52.86
CA GLN A 9 -44.57 13.46 -51.83
C GLN A 9 -44.63 12.63 -50.56
N VAL A 10 -44.45 11.33 -50.65
CA VAL A 10 -44.39 10.45 -49.46
C VAL A 10 -43.15 10.77 -48.63
N PHE A 11 -42.00 10.98 -49.27
CA PHE A 11 -40.78 11.36 -48.56
C PHE A 11 -40.84 12.80 -48.00
N ARG A 12 -41.51 13.73 -48.71
CA ARG A 12 -41.65 15.13 -48.23
C ARG A 12 -42.55 15.26 -47.00
N ARG A 13 -43.62 14.48 -46.89
CA ARG A 13 -44.54 14.48 -45.73
C ARG A 13 -43.91 13.84 -44.50
N TYR A 14 -42.94 12.94 -44.68
CA TYR A 14 -42.26 12.29 -43.55
C TYR A 14 -41.18 13.18 -42.92
N THR A 15 -40.72 14.22 -43.63
CA THR A 15 -39.65 15.08 -43.13
C THR A 15 -40.11 16.32 -42.37
N ASP A 16 -41.37 16.73 -42.45
CA ASP A 16 -41.82 18.02 -41.89
C ASP A 16 -42.51 17.92 -40.51
N GLY A 17 -42.81 16.72 -40.02
CA GLY A 17 -43.37 16.53 -38.71
C GLY A 17 -42.32 16.14 -37.68
N LYS A 18 -41.86 17.07 -36.82
CA LYS A 18 -41.05 16.85 -35.61
C LYS A 18 -39.54 17.08 -35.71
N LYS A 19 -39.07 18.11 -36.43
CA LYS A 19 -37.68 18.53 -36.40
C LYS A 19 -37.17 18.99 -35.01
N GLY A 20 -38.04 19.50 -34.14
CA GLY A 20 -37.71 20.03 -32.83
C GLY A 20 -37.19 18.94 -31.85
N TRP A 21 -37.95 17.84 -31.71
CA TRP A 21 -37.62 16.81 -30.75
C TRP A 21 -36.33 16.01 -31.10
N LYS A 22 -36.03 15.83 -32.40
CA LYS A 22 -34.82 15.18 -32.88
C LYS A 22 -33.57 15.98 -32.50
N ARG A 23 -33.61 17.33 -32.59
CA ARG A 23 -32.56 18.22 -32.18
C ARG A 23 -32.32 18.15 -30.66
N SER A 24 -33.41 18.19 -29.89
CA SER A 24 -33.35 18.04 -28.43
C SER A 24 -32.78 16.68 -28.02
N LEU A 25 -33.17 15.59 -28.71
CA LEU A 25 -32.64 14.25 -28.44
C LEU A 25 -31.17 14.18 -28.76
N LEU A 26 -30.72 14.71 -29.91
CA LEU A 26 -29.30 14.78 -30.27
C LEU A 26 -28.51 15.59 -29.24
N PHE A 27 -29.03 16.72 -28.80
CA PHE A 27 -28.40 17.55 -27.78
C PHE A 27 -28.22 16.76 -26.47
N VAL A 28 -29.25 16.07 -25.99
CA VAL A 28 -29.18 15.23 -24.79
C VAL A 28 -28.18 14.09 -24.97
N GLN A 29 -28.16 13.43 -26.14
CA GLN A 29 -27.20 12.36 -26.43
C GLN A 29 -25.75 12.87 -26.43
N PHE A 30 -25.47 13.97 -27.13
CA PHE A 30 -24.11 14.52 -27.15
C PHE A 30 -23.67 15.01 -25.78
N THR A 31 -24.56 15.65 -25.01
CA THR A 31 -24.25 16.08 -23.64
C THR A 31 -24.02 14.86 -22.74
N GLY A 32 -24.85 13.83 -22.84
CA GLY A 32 -24.70 12.60 -22.08
C GLY A 32 -23.40 11.87 -22.40
N VAL A 33 -23.06 11.71 -23.66
CA VAL A 33 -21.80 11.08 -24.09
C VAL A 33 -20.59 11.89 -23.62
N SER A 34 -20.61 13.21 -23.80
CA SER A 34 -19.51 14.06 -23.33
C SER A 34 -19.33 14.00 -21.82
N PHE A 35 -20.44 13.96 -21.06
CA PHE A 35 -20.40 13.79 -19.61
C PHE A 35 -19.78 12.46 -19.20
N VAL A 36 -20.22 11.35 -19.81
CA VAL A 36 -19.68 10.01 -19.53
C VAL A 36 -18.20 9.92 -19.89
N LEU A 37 -17.80 10.47 -21.04
CA LEU A 37 -16.39 10.54 -21.44
C LEU A 37 -15.54 11.38 -20.47
N GLY A 38 -16.10 12.50 -19.98
CA GLY A 38 -15.46 13.32 -18.94
C GLY A 38 -15.25 12.57 -17.64
N LEU A 39 -16.28 11.86 -17.17
CA LEU A 39 -16.16 11.00 -15.98
C LEU A 39 -15.12 9.88 -16.16
N LEU A 40 -15.12 9.25 -17.33
CA LEU A 40 -14.14 8.22 -17.67
C LEU A 40 -12.71 8.77 -17.61
N LEU A 41 -12.48 9.92 -18.23
CA LEU A 41 -11.18 10.59 -18.23
C LEU A 41 -10.72 10.92 -16.79
N VAL A 42 -11.59 11.51 -15.99
CA VAL A 42 -11.30 11.82 -14.58
C VAL A 42 -10.94 10.56 -13.82
N THR A 43 -11.72 9.48 -13.99
CA THR A 43 -11.45 8.18 -13.35
C THR A 43 -10.09 7.61 -13.75
N LEU A 44 -9.73 7.68 -15.05
CA LEU A 44 -8.44 7.21 -15.54
C LEU A 44 -7.27 8.04 -14.99
N LEU A 45 -7.43 9.36 -14.91
CA LEU A 45 -6.41 10.25 -14.33
C LEU A 45 -6.23 10.01 -12.83
N GLN A 46 -7.33 9.85 -12.09
CA GLN A 46 -7.30 9.51 -10.66
C GLN A 46 -6.62 8.16 -10.43
N TYR A 47 -6.95 7.15 -11.24
CA TYR A 47 -6.31 5.86 -11.20
C TYR A 47 -4.80 5.94 -11.44
N GLY A 48 -4.38 6.63 -12.51
CA GLY A 48 -2.96 6.84 -12.80
C GLY A 48 -2.22 7.53 -11.65
N HIS A 49 -2.86 8.52 -11.03
CA HIS A 49 -2.30 9.20 -9.87
C HIS A 49 -2.19 8.29 -8.64
N LEU A 50 -3.16 7.40 -8.41
CA LEU A 50 -3.13 6.44 -7.30
C LEU A 50 -2.03 5.40 -7.47
N MET A 51 -1.89 4.83 -8.67
CA MET A 51 -0.92 3.76 -8.94
C MET A 51 0.53 4.24 -8.96
N ASN A 52 0.77 5.52 -9.23
CA ASN A 52 2.10 6.13 -9.24
C ASN A 52 2.48 6.79 -7.91
N ARG A 53 1.65 6.64 -6.87
CA ARG A 53 2.00 7.19 -5.56
C ARG A 53 3.08 6.36 -4.89
N ASP A 54 4.06 7.07 -4.36
CA ASP A 54 5.07 6.50 -3.48
C ASP A 54 4.39 5.89 -2.23
N MET A 55 4.57 4.60 -2.01
CA MET A 55 4.08 3.91 -0.82
C MET A 55 4.91 4.21 0.43
N GLY A 56 6.05 4.87 0.27
CA GLY A 56 7.01 5.13 1.34
C GLY A 56 7.88 3.92 1.70
N ILE A 57 7.74 2.82 0.95
CA ILE A 57 8.59 1.63 1.00
C ILE A 57 9.08 1.29 -0.39
N ASP A 58 10.24 0.66 -0.48
CA ASP A 58 10.74 0.11 -1.74
C ASP A 58 10.33 -1.36 -1.88
N VAL A 59 9.37 -1.63 -2.76
CA VAL A 59 8.87 -2.98 -3.04
C VAL A 59 9.76 -3.76 -4.02
N THR A 60 10.76 -3.12 -4.63
CA THR A 60 11.64 -3.75 -5.62
C THR A 60 12.48 -4.85 -4.96
N GLY A 61 12.37 -6.05 -5.48
CA GLY A 61 13.11 -7.20 -4.93
C GLY A 61 12.64 -7.64 -3.53
N LEU A 62 11.57 -7.06 -2.99
CA LEU A 62 11.08 -7.39 -1.66
C LEU A 62 10.11 -8.57 -1.70
N THR A 63 10.33 -9.53 -0.79
CA THR A 63 9.48 -10.70 -0.58
C THR A 63 9.07 -10.78 0.87
N GLU A 64 7.93 -11.39 1.14
CA GLU A 64 7.38 -11.56 2.47
C GLU A 64 6.87 -12.99 2.67
N ALA A 65 7.08 -13.54 3.87
CA ALA A 65 6.45 -14.77 4.34
C ALA A 65 6.05 -14.64 5.80
N GLU A 66 4.97 -15.28 6.21
CA GLU A 66 4.43 -15.20 7.55
C GLU A 66 4.42 -16.57 8.24
N SER A 67 4.91 -16.62 9.48
CA SER A 67 4.79 -17.77 10.37
C SER A 67 5.10 -17.36 11.80
N TRP A 68 4.25 -17.74 12.75
CA TRP A 68 4.49 -17.52 14.17
C TRP A 68 5.51 -18.51 14.70
N LEU A 69 6.69 -18.03 15.10
CA LEU A 69 7.81 -18.86 15.53
C LEU A 69 8.38 -18.36 16.87
N PRO A 70 8.95 -19.27 17.68
CA PRO A 70 9.76 -18.87 18.84
C PRO A 70 10.99 -18.06 18.42
N LYS A 71 11.44 -17.16 19.28
CA LYS A 71 12.57 -16.24 19.02
C LYS A 71 13.82 -16.97 18.50
N GLU A 72 14.19 -18.08 19.15
CA GLU A 72 15.39 -18.85 18.79
C GLU A 72 15.29 -19.39 17.36
N ARG A 73 14.06 -19.78 16.94
CA ARG A 73 13.80 -20.28 15.60
C ARG A 73 13.83 -19.14 14.56
N VAL A 74 13.29 -17.98 14.92
CA VAL A 74 13.35 -16.76 14.08
C VAL A 74 14.82 -16.38 13.81
N GLU A 75 15.65 -16.30 14.85
CA GLU A 75 17.06 -15.94 14.70
C GLU A 75 17.81 -16.95 13.84
N HIS A 76 17.58 -18.26 14.05
CA HIS A 76 18.20 -19.30 13.24
C HIS A 76 17.83 -19.19 11.76
N ILE A 77 16.55 -19.04 11.44
CA ILE A 77 16.09 -18.88 10.05
C ILE A 77 16.64 -17.59 9.44
N LYS A 78 16.62 -16.49 10.16
CA LYS A 78 17.16 -15.21 9.72
C LYS A 78 18.65 -15.31 9.36
N ASP A 79 19.44 -15.99 10.19
CA ASP A 79 20.87 -16.19 9.95
C ASP A 79 21.12 -17.08 8.73
N GLU A 80 20.34 -18.15 8.56
CA GLU A 80 20.44 -19.01 7.37
C GLU A 80 20.04 -18.27 6.08
N LEU A 81 18.98 -17.43 6.13
CA LEU A 81 18.58 -16.60 5.01
C LEU A 81 19.68 -15.59 4.62
N ARG A 82 20.32 -14.96 5.60
CA ARG A 82 21.43 -14.01 5.35
C ARG A 82 22.63 -14.65 4.67
N ARG A 83 22.86 -15.95 4.83
CA ARG A 83 23.94 -16.68 4.18
C ARG A 83 23.68 -17.00 2.72
N GLN A 84 22.42 -16.85 2.26
CA GLN A 84 22.07 -17.18 0.89
C GLN A 84 22.61 -16.12 -0.09
N PRO A 85 23.27 -16.51 -1.18
CA PRO A 85 23.92 -15.56 -2.09
C PRO A 85 22.93 -14.64 -2.82
N MET A 86 21.66 -15.08 -3.00
CA MET A 86 20.61 -14.30 -3.61
C MET A 86 19.98 -13.28 -2.67
N VAL A 87 20.23 -13.36 -1.36
CA VAL A 87 19.67 -12.46 -0.36
C VAL A 87 20.53 -11.21 -0.23
N GLU A 88 19.89 -10.05 -0.25
CA GLU A 88 20.51 -8.74 0.00
C GLU A 88 20.27 -8.28 1.43
N GLY A 89 19.08 -8.49 1.97
CA GLY A 89 18.71 -8.12 3.32
C GLY A 89 17.60 -8.98 3.88
N VAL A 90 17.61 -9.20 5.20
CA VAL A 90 16.57 -9.93 5.95
C VAL A 90 16.19 -9.13 7.18
N THR A 91 14.90 -8.97 7.39
CA THR A 91 14.33 -8.41 8.61
C THR A 91 13.11 -9.17 9.05
N VAL A 92 12.67 -8.94 10.28
CA VAL A 92 11.46 -9.57 10.82
C VAL A 92 10.64 -8.53 11.55
N ALA A 93 9.32 -8.63 11.41
CA ALA A 93 8.34 -7.79 12.09
C ALA A 93 7.21 -8.65 12.68
N THR A 94 6.34 -8.03 13.47
CA THR A 94 5.13 -8.71 13.97
C THR A 94 4.02 -8.72 12.92
N HIS A 95 3.97 -7.70 12.08
CA HIS A 95 2.92 -7.57 11.05
C HIS A 95 3.52 -7.21 9.70
N SER A 96 2.91 -7.74 8.64
CA SER A 96 3.16 -7.31 7.27
C SER A 96 3.04 -5.80 7.12
N VAL A 97 3.89 -5.22 6.29
CA VAL A 97 3.81 -3.80 5.95
C VAL A 97 2.48 -3.44 5.26
N LEU A 98 1.87 -4.39 4.57
CA LEU A 98 0.57 -4.26 3.91
C LEU A 98 -0.61 -4.73 4.77
N GLY A 99 -0.32 -5.24 5.98
CA GLY A 99 -1.29 -5.76 6.92
C GLY A 99 -1.84 -4.73 7.89
N GLN A 100 -2.76 -5.18 8.71
CA GLN A 100 -3.27 -4.38 9.83
C GLN A 100 -2.27 -4.42 10.98
N TYR A 101 -1.73 -3.27 11.34
CA TYR A 101 -0.91 -3.11 12.53
C TYR A 101 -1.76 -3.20 13.79
N TRP A 102 -1.14 -3.50 14.90
CA TRP A 102 -1.78 -3.33 16.18
C TRP A 102 -2.15 -1.87 16.40
N THR A 103 -3.28 -1.67 17.05
CA THR A 103 -3.82 -0.34 17.27
C THR A 103 -3.95 -0.01 18.75
N ARG A 104 -3.76 1.26 19.08
CA ARG A 104 -3.98 1.79 20.43
C ARG A 104 -4.58 3.18 20.35
N GLY A 105 -5.48 3.49 21.27
CA GLY A 105 -5.95 4.86 21.44
C GLY A 105 -4.84 5.77 21.94
N LEU A 106 -4.62 6.87 21.25
CA LEU A 106 -3.69 7.92 21.62
C LEU A 106 -4.43 9.24 21.75
N MET A 107 -4.26 9.94 22.88
CA MET A 107 -4.77 11.28 23.04
C MET A 107 -3.78 12.27 22.45
N SER A 108 -4.28 13.21 21.61
CA SER A 108 -3.46 14.30 21.10
C SER A 108 -2.92 15.17 22.23
N ASN A 109 -1.83 15.92 21.99
CA ASN A 109 -1.19 16.75 23.02
C ASN A 109 -2.12 17.80 23.62
N ASP A 110 -3.11 18.27 22.87
CA ASP A 110 -4.13 19.22 23.35
C ASP A 110 -5.27 18.55 24.15
N GLY A 111 -5.22 17.22 24.31
CA GLY A 111 -6.23 16.44 25.04
C GLY A 111 -7.62 16.39 24.41
N LYS A 112 -7.77 16.90 23.17
CA LYS A 112 -9.09 17.06 22.53
C LYS A 112 -9.47 15.93 21.58
N ARG A 113 -8.51 15.17 21.09
CA ARG A 113 -8.76 14.09 20.11
C ARG A 113 -8.18 12.78 20.58
N LEU A 114 -9.03 11.77 20.57
CA LEU A 114 -8.60 10.37 20.60
C LEU A 114 -8.39 9.91 19.15
N VAL A 115 -7.20 9.42 18.85
CA VAL A 115 -6.85 8.88 17.53
C VAL A 115 -6.36 7.47 17.66
N THR A 116 -6.51 6.70 16.62
CA THR A 116 -5.96 5.36 16.53
C THR A 116 -4.51 5.45 16.09
N LEU A 117 -3.61 5.03 16.97
CA LEU A 117 -2.19 4.88 16.69
C LEU A 117 -1.94 3.46 16.19
N ASN A 118 -1.32 3.32 15.05
CA ASN A 118 -0.84 2.06 14.51
C ASN A 118 0.59 1.82 14.98
N PHE A 119 0.90 0.59 15.41
CA PHE A 119 2.27 0.25 15.80
C PHE A 119 2.65 -1.16 15.38
N ASN A 120 3.93 -1.32 15.02
CA ASN A 120 4.52 -2.58 14.63
C ASN A 120 5.85 -2.78 15.38
N TYR A 121 6.04 -3.96 15.92
CA TYR A 121 7.34 -4.36 16.45
C TYR A 121 8.17 -4.93 15.33
N CYS A 122 9.42 -4.47 15.20
CA CYS A 122 10.29 -4.89 14.12
C CYS A 122 11.77 -4.90 14.55
N HIS A 123 12.57 -5.63 13.83
CA HIS A 123 14.03 -5.63 14.02
C HIS A 123 14.61 -4.25 13.64
N TYR A 124 15.77 -3.92 14.21
CA TYR A 124 16.39 -2.60 14.07
C TYR A 124 16.73 -2.23 12.63
N ASN A 125 17.01 -3.21 11.79
CA ASN A 125 17.31 -3.02 10.36
C ASN A 125 16.06 -3.01 9.46
N TYR A 126 14.86 -3.07 10.04
CA TYR A 126 13.59 -3.06 9.30
C TYR A 126 13.48 -1.87 8.33
N PRO A 127 13.77 -0.62 8.74
CA PRO A 127 13.68 0.52 7.83
C PRO A 127 14.62 0.41 6.63
N GLU A 128 15.83 -0.14 6.83
CA GLU A 128 16.82 -0.34 5.78
C GLU A 128 16.32 -1.37 4.75
N VAL A 129 15.93 -2.56 5.21
CA VAL A 129 15.47 -3.65 4.34
C VAL A 129 14.20 -3.26 3.58
N MET A 130 13.28 -2.53 4.23
CA MET A 130 12.03 -2.05 3.62
C MET A 130 12.23 -0.80 2.74
N GLY A 131 13.40 -0.20 2.73
CA GLY A 131 13.65 1.05 2.01
C GLY A 131 12.90 2.26 2.58
N ILE A 132 12.55 2.23 3.88
CA ILE A 132 11.85 3.31 4.56
C ILE A 132 12.81 4.48 4.77
N LYS A 133 12.42 5.65 4.26
CA LYS A 133 13.25 6.86 4.33
C LYS A 133 13.13 7.54 5.68
N ILE A 134 14.21 7.57 6.46
CA ILE A 134 14.32 8.39 7.67
C ILE A 134 14.63 9.83 7.26
N ILE A 135 13.84 10.78 7.72
CA ILE A 135 13.93 12.23 7.37
C ILE A 135 14.42 13.10 8.52
N GLU A 136 14.37 12.60 9.76
CA GLU A 136 14.90 13.27 10.94
C GLU A 136 15.48 12.23 11.89
N GLY A 137 16.58 12.53 12.56
CA GLY A 137 17.19 11.65 13.57
C GLY A 137 18.01 10.49 12.99
N THR A 138 17.95 9.33 13.64
CA THR A 138 18.80 8.16 13.34
C THR A 138 17.95 6.88 13.26
N PRO A 139 18.46 5.81 12.59
CA PRO A 139 17.86 4.48 12.66
C PRO A 139 17.82 3.94 14.10
N MET A 140 16.94 2.97 14.32
CA MET A 140 16.89 2.21 15.58
C MET A 140 18.16 1.39 15.78
N LYS A 141 18.63 1.27 17.03
CA LYS A 141 19.84 0.53 17.40
C LYS A 141 19.66 -0.41 18.59
N LYS A 142 18.62 -0.18 19.38
CA LYS A 142 18.36 -0.95 20.62
C LYS A 142 16.89 -1.01 20.95
N GLY A 143 16.53 -1.92 21.85
CA GLY A 143 15.17 -2.01 22.37
C GLY A 143 14.69 -0.71 23.00
N GLY A 144 13.45 -0.33 22.68
CA GLY A 144 12.84 0.93 23.09
C GLY A 144 13.18 2.14 22.22
N ASP A 145 13.97 1.98 21.16
CA ASP A 145 14.07 2.99 20.11
C ASP A 145 12.79 2.99 19.29
N LEU A 146 12.20 4.18 19.11
CA LEU A 146 10.97 4.39 18.35
C LEU A 146 11.26 5.19 17.09
N LEU A 147 10.75 4.73 15.96
CA LEU A 147 10.60 5.56 14.77
C LEU A 147 9.12 5.93 14.62
N VAL A 148 8.85 7.19 14.33
CA VAL A 148 7.51 7.73 14.14
C VAL A 148 7.36 8.29 12.73
N ASN A 149 6.17 8.22 12.15
CA ASN A 149 5.93 8.82 10.84
C ASN A 149 5.61 10.32 10.94
N GLU A 150 5.63 11.02 9.78
CA GLU A 150 5.32 12.44 9.68
C GLU A 150 3.91 12.75 10.21
N GLU A 151 2.94 11.88 9.97
CA GLU A 151 1.56 12.04 10.45
C GLU A 151 1.48 12.09 11.98
N LEU A 152 2.22 11.22 12.68
CA LEU A 152 2.25 11.27 14.14
C LEU A 152 2.87 12.58 14.65
N VAL A 153 3.97 13.06 14.05
CA VAL A 153 4.60 14.33 14.38
C VAL A 153 3.61 15.47 14.23
N ARG A 154 2.88 15.50 13.11
CA ARG A 154 1.83 16.49 12.82
C ARG A 154 0.69 16.45 13.84
N LEU A 155 0.23 15.25 14.17
CA LEU A 155 -0.85 15.04 15.12
C LEU A 155 -0.47 15.49 16.54
N MET A 156 0.76 15.17 16.95
CA MET A 156 1.30 15.56 18.26
C MET A 156 1.73 17.03 18.30
N ARG A 157 1.67 17.75 17.17
CA ARG A 157 2.10 19.16 17.05
C ARG A 157 3.53 19.38 17.54
N TRP A 158 4.43 18.49 17.22
CA TRP A 158 5.84 18.60 17.57
C TRP A 158 6.58 19.53 16.60
N THR A 159 6.44 20.85 16.84
CA THR A 159 7.04 21.88 15.98
C THR A 159 8.53 22.10 16.22
N ASP A 160 9.05 21.63 17.34
CA ASP A 160 10.43 21.74 17.81
C ASP A 160 11.25 20.45 17.63
N GLY A 161 10.82 19.57 16.71
CA GLY A 161 11.42 18.26 16.45
C GLY A 161 10.77 17.13 17.26
N ALA A 162 10.95 15.91 16.80
CA ALA A 162 10.37 14.71 17.41
C ALA A 162 11.40 13.89 18.21
N VAL A 163 12.67 13.98 17.84
CA VAL A 163 13.74 13.17 18.43
C VAL A 163 13.89 13.49 19.93
N GLY A 164 14.01 12.45 20.74
CA GLY A 164 14.11 12.53 22.21
C GLY A 164 12.76 12.59 22.93
N LYS A 165 11.64 12.75 22.20
CA LYS A 165 10.30 12.78 22.81
C LYS A 165 9.79 11.38 23.12
N ARG A 166 8.77 11.32 23.96
CA ARG A 166 8.06 10.08 24.31
C ARG A 166 6.61 10.17 23.84
N VAL A 167 6.09 9.02 23.44
CA VAL A 167 4.66 8.87 23.12
C VAL A 167 3.94 8.29 24.32
N ASN A 168 2.83 8.88 24.73
CA ASN A 168 2.05 8.42 25.85
C ASN A 168 1.63 6.94 25.67
N ASN A 169 1.80 6.15 26.71
CA ASN A 169 1.48 4.72 26.73
C ASN A 169 2.30 3.84 25.76
N VAL A 170 3.40 4.34 25.21
CA VAL A 170 4.37 3.57 24.42
C VAL A 170 5.72 3.63 25.13
N ALA A 171 6.25 2.47 25.50
CA ALA A 171 7.57 2.40 26.13
C ALA A 171 8.65 2.71 25.07
N GLY A 172 9.52 3.68 25.40
CA GLY A 172 10.63 4.02 24.53
C GLY A 172 10.77 5.52 24.28
N THR A 173 11.73 5.86 23.42
CA THR A 173 12.06 7.23 23.04
C THR A 173 12.16 7.33 21.53
N VAL A 174 11.61 8.38 20.96
CA VAL A 174 11.69 8.67 19.52
C VAL A 174 13.15 8.98 19.17
N VAL A 175 13.73 8.17 18.30
CA VAL A 175 15.10 8.34 17.79
C VAL A 175 15.13 8.91 16.38
N GLY A 176 14.02 8.81 15.64
CA GLY A 176 13.92 9.39 14.32
C GLY A 176 12.49 9.47 13.81
N VAL A 177 12.34 10.20 12.71
CA VAL A 177 11.10 10.36 11.95
C VAL A 177 11.29 9.76 10.57
N PHE A 178 10.33 8.98 10.13
CA PHE A 178 10.31 8.43 8.77
C PHE A 178 9.17 9.04 7.95
N ARG A 179 9.36 9.05 6.63
CA ARG A 179 8.34 9.48 5.68
C ARG A 179 7.11 8.58 5.78
N ASP A 180 5.93 9.17 5.68
CA ASP A 180 4.68 8.43 5.72
C ASP A 180 4.69 7.22 4.78
N ILE A 181 4.37 6.05 5.33
CA ILE A 181 4.15 4.82 4.58
C ILE A 181 2.65 4.53 4.49
N ARG A 182 2.24 3.88 3.41
CA ARG A 182 0.85 3.50 3.20
C ARG A 182 0.71 1.99 3.36
N ASN A 183 0.26 1.59 4.53
CA ASN A 183 -0.04 0.19 4.85
C ASN A 183 -1.51 -0.18 4.61
N GLU A 184 -2.34 0.80 4.27
CA GLU A 184 -3.76 0.63 3.99
C GLU A 184 -4.09 1.12 2.57
N SER A 185 -5.34 0.98 2.17
CA SER A 185 -5.83 1.50 0.89
C SER A 185 -5.47 2.99 0.69
N PHE A 186 -5.11 3.38 -0.53
CA PHE A 186 -4.86 4.78 -0.90
C PHE A 186 -6.04 5.73 -0.65
N TYR A 187 -7.24 5.19 -0.43
CA TYR A 187 -8.44 5.96 -0.07
C TYR A 187 -8.51 6.24 1.43
N ALA A 188 -7.77 5.49 2.27
CA ALA A 188 -7.73 5.75 3.70
C ALA A 188 -6.92 7.03 4.00
N ALA A 189 -7.31 7.73 5.06
CA ALA A 189 -6.52 8.81 5.60
C ALA A 189 -5.18 8.25 6.10
N GLN A 190 -4.11 9.05 6.01
CA GLN A 190 -2.82 8.66 6.57
C GLN A 190 -2.96 8.41 8.06
N SER A 191 -2.50 7.26 8.51
CA SER A 191 -2.54 6.87 9.92
C SER A 191 -1.24 7.23 10.64
N PRO A 192 -1.30 7.64 11.91
CA PRO A 192 -0.11 7.78 12.73
C PRO A 192 0.49 6.39 13.00
N ILE A 193 1.78 6.22 12.72
CA ILE A 193 2.50 4.94 12.81
C ILE A 193 3.72 5.07 13.69
N ILE A 194 3.94 4.06 14.55
CA ILE A 194 5.19 3.87 15.29
C ILE A 194 5.79 2.50 14.92
N LEU A 195 7.06 2.50 14.58
CA LEU A 195 7.89 1.30 14.52
C LEU A 195 8.67 1.19 15.83
N ILE A 196 8.57 0.06 16.50
CA ILE A 196 9.18 -0.21 17.80
C ILE A 196 10.31 -1.22 17.61
N GLY A 197 11.53 -0.78 17.83
CA GLY A 197 12.70 -1.63 17.70
C GLY A 197 12.75 -2.71 18.78
N THR A 198 12.84 -3.98 18.37
CA THR A 198 12.93 -5.13 19.27
C THR A 198 13.53 -6.34 18.55
N GLU A 199 14.10 -7.26 19.33
CA GLU A 199 14.50 -8.61 18.88
C GLU A 199 13.61 -9.71 19.48
N GLU A 200 12.69 -9.34 20.38
CA GLU A 200 11.92 -10.31 21.14
C GLU A 200 10.50 -10.47 20.59
N GLN A 201 9.90 -9.40 20.15
CA GLN A 201 8.47 -9.37 19.77
C GLN A 201 8.25 -9.43 18.25
N ALA A 202 9.31 -9.18 17.46
CA ALA A 202 9.27 -9.31 16.02
C ALA A 202 9.53 -10.78 15.63
N ASN A 203 8.46 -11.55 15.44
CA ASN A 203 8.58 -13.00 15.30
C ASN A 203 7.56 -13.66 14.35
N HIS A 204 6.92 -12.87 13.49
CA HIS A 204 5.86 -13.40 12.63
C HIS A 204 6.15 -13.20 11.14
N THR A 205 6.44 -11.99 10.70
CA THR A 205 6.59 -11.63 9.30
C THR A 205 8.06 -11.51 8.94
N PHE A 206 8.52 -12.32 8.01
CA PHE A 206 9.88 -12.30 7.47
C PHE A 206 9.86 -11.53 6.16
N ASP A 207 10.59 -10.42 6.13
CA ASP A 207 10.80 -9.62 4.92
C ASP A 207 12.21 -9.86 4.41
N VAL A 208 12.32 -10.28 3.15
CA VAL A 208 13.58 -10.60 2.51
C VAL A 208 13.73 -9.83 1.21
N ARG A 209 14.80 -9.08 1.10
CA ARG A 209 15.18 -8.42 -0.15
C ARG A 209 16.08 -9.32 -0.95
N LEU A 210 15.69 -9.58 -2.20
CA LEU A 210 16.41 -10.43 -3.14
C LEU A 210 17.13 -9.60 -4.20
N LYS A 211 18.29 -10.09 -4.61
CA LYS A 211 19.02 -9.58 -5.78
C LYS A 211 18.33 -9.99 -7.07
N GLU A 212 18.68 -9.31 -8.16
CA GLU A 212 18.29 -9.75 -9.50
C GLU A 212 19.06 -11.04 -9.94
N PRO A 213 18.46 -11.90 -10.76
CA PRO A 213 17.08 -11.85 -11.29
C PRO A 213 16.03 -12.31 -10.25
N PHE A 214 15.03 -11.47 -10.01
CA PHE A 214 14.09 -11.62 -8.90
C PHE A 214 13.30 -12.94 -8.90
N ASP A 215 12.60 -13.24 -9.99
CA ASP A 215 11.69 -14.41 -10.05
C ASP A 215 12.43 -15.74 -9.88
N GLU A 216 13.63 -15.85 -10.46
CA GLU A 216 14.49 -17.02 -10.30
C GLU A 216 14.97 -17.16 -8.85
N ASN A 217 15.39 -16.06 -8.25
CA ASN A 217 15.87 -16.04 -6.87
C ASN A 217 14.74 -16.28 -5.86
N LEU A 218 13.52 -15.80 -6.12
CA LEU A 218 12.35 -16.12 -5.31
C LEU A 218 12.02 -17.62 -5.34
N LYS A 219 12.06 -18.23 -6.51
CA LYS A 219 11.87 -19.67 -6.65
C LYS A 219 12.93 -20.45 -5.88
N ARG A 220 14.21 -20.11 -6.05
CA ARG A 220 15.33 -20.73 -5.32
C ARG A 220 15.22 -20.56 -3.80
N LEU A 221 14.75 -19.40 -3.35
CA LEU A 221 14.52 -19.14 -1.93
C LEU A 221 13.46 -20.09 -1.37
N ASN A 222 12.33 -20.24 -2.02
CA ASN A 222 11.26 -21.13 -1.59
C ASN A 222 11.70 -22.60 -1.61
N GLU A 223 12.39 -23.06 -2.65
CA GLU A 223 12.98 -24.41 -2.72
C GLU A 223 13.99 -24.65 -1.58
N TYR A 224 14.81 -23.66 -1.24
CA TYR A 224 15.74 -23.72 -0.12
C TYR A 224 15.01 -23.87 1.21
N MET A 225 13.95 -23.06 1.44
CA MET A 225 13.15 -23.09 2.65
C MET A 225 12.45 -24.43 2.85
N GLU A 226 11.80 -24.96 1.83
CA GLU A 226 11.13 -26.26 1.86
C GLU A 226 12.10 -27.40 2.19
N LYS A 227 13.31 -27.34 1.64
CA LYS A 227 14.33 -28.34 1.88
C LYS A 227 14.97 -28.26 3.27
N THR A 228 15.24 -27.04 3.73
CA THR A 228 16.05 -26.81 4.95
C THR A 228 15.18 -26.76 6.20
N PHE A 229 13.96 -26.24 6.07
CA PHE A 229 13.00 -26.07 7.16
C PHE A 229 11.64 -26.69 6.84
N PRO A 230 11.56 -28.00 6.59
CA PRO A 230 10.30 -28.67 6.20
C PRO A 230 9.22 -28.66 7.29
N ASP A 231 9.63 -28.37 8.52
CA ASP A 231 8.77 -28.24 9.71
C ASP A 231 8.16 -26.82 9.87
N VAL A 232 8.58 -25.86 9.02
CA VAL A 232 8.13 -24.47 9.07
C VAL A 232 7.44 -24.12 7.77
N SER A 233 6.19 -23.68 7.85
CA SER A 233 5.45 -23.20 6.68
C SER A 233 5.82 -21.73 6.42
N LEU A 234 6.94 -21.49 5.74
CA LEU A 234 7.36 -20.19 5.24
C LEU A 234 7.45 -20.25 3.72
N HIS A 235 6.48 -19.66 3.05
CA HIS A 235 6.46 -19.49 1.60
C HIS A 235 6.52 -18.01 1.26
N PHE A 236 7.61 -17.59 0.64
CA PHE A 236 7.84 -16.19 0.29
C PHE A 236 7.07 -15.80 -0.95
N MET A 237 6.40 -14.67 -0.89
CA MET A 237 5.67 -14.05 -1.98
C MET A 237 6.22 -12.68 -2.30
N SER A 238 6.10 -12.24 -3.55
CA SER A 238 6.48 -10.89 -3.97
C SER A 238 5.58 -9.86 -3.33
N VAL A 239 6.15 -8.88 -2.63
CA VAL A 239 5.40 -7.75 -2.05
C VAL A 239 4.78 -6.88 -3.17
N ASP A 240 5.47 -6.71 -4.29
CA ASP A 240 4.93 -6.02 -5.47
C ASP A 240 3.67 -6.70 -6.02
N HIS A 241 3.64 -8.03 -6.06
CA HIS A 241 2.42 -8.78 -6.44
C HIS A 241 1.31 -8.62 -5.40
N MET A 242 1.62 -8.64 -4.11
CA MET A 242 0.65 -8.41 -3.04
C MET A 242 0.03 -7.01 -3.15
N VAL A 243 0.84 -6.00 -3.43
CA VAL A 243 0.36 -4.63 -3.69
C VAL A 243 -0.57 -4.59 -4.91
N LYS A 244 -0.19 -5.22 -6.01
CA LYS A 244 -1.03 -5.29 -7.21
C LYS A 244 -2.35 -6.01 -6.95
N ASP A 245 -2.36 -7.05 -6.15
CA ASP A 245 -3.57 -7.78 -5.78
C ASP A 245 -4.51 -6.97 -4.88
N LEU A 246 -3.98 -6.15 -3.95
CA LEU A 246 -4.79 -5.20 -3.18
C LEU A 246 -5.60 -4.24 -4.07
N TYR A 247 -5.07 -3.91 -5.25
CA TYR A 247 -5.72 -3.00 -6.21
C TYR A 247 -6.38 -3.71 -7.38
N LYS A 248 -6.47 -5.05 -7.35
CA LYS A 248 -7.02 -5.87 -8.43
C LYS A 248 -8.45 -5.51 -8.82
N ASP A 249 -9.28 -5.17 -7.86
CA ASP A 249 -10.67 -4.77 -8.13
C ASP A 249 -10.74 -3.42 -8.84
N VAL A 250 -9.87 -2.49 -8.49
CA VAL A 250 -9.72 -1.21 -9.18
C VAL A 250 -9.19 -1.43 -10.60
N TYR A 251 -8.27 -2.38 -10.77
CA TYR A 251 -7.72 -2.76 -12.07
C TYR A 251 -8.76 -3.46 -12.96
N ARG A 252 -9.57 -4.37 -12.40
CA ARG A 252 -10.68 -5.02 -13.11
C ARG A 252 -11.74 -4.03 -13.56
N PHE A 253 -12.09 -3.06 -12.71
CA PHE A 253 -13.01 -1.99 -13.07
C PHE A 253 -12.51 -1.20 -14.28
N ARG A 254 -11.21 -0.86 -14.32
CA ARG A 254 -10.59 -0.22 -15.50
C ARG A 254 -10.74 -1.06 -16.78
N LEU A 255 -10.46 -2.36 -16.71
CA LEU A 255 -10.56 -3.24 -17.87
C LEU A 255 -12.00 -3.41 -18.38
N SER A 256 -13.01 -3.22 -17.53
CA SER A 256 -14.42 -3.25 -17.93
C SER A 256 -14.90 -1.97 -18.62
N LEU A 257 -14.09 -0.91 -18.59
CA LEU A 257 -14.38 0.40 -19.18
C LEU A 257 -13.68 0.63 -20.53
N ILE A 258 -12.79 -0.26 -20.94
CA ILE A 258 -12.09 -0.27 -22.23
C ILE A 258 -12.70 -1.33 -23.14
#